data_721393d7efd1b9e3f239682935838b08
#
_entry.id   721393d7efd1b9e3f239682935838b08
#
_cell.length_a   1.000
_cell.length_b   1.000
_cell.length_c   1.000
_cell.angle_alpha   90.00
_cell.angle_beta   90.00
_cell.angle_gamma   90.00
#
_symmetry.space_group_name_H-M   'P 1'
#
loop_
_entity.id
_entity.type
_entity.pdbx_description
1 polymer ?
#
loop_
_entity_poly.entity_id
_entity_poly.type
_entity_poly.pdbx_seq_one_letter_code
_entity_poly.pdbx_strand_id
1 'polypeptide(L)'
;MKRREFVGLVAGAAAWPLAVRAQQGGGLRRLGVLAGYAANDSLGQTLATVLPQDLAALGWSEGQNIHIDWRWASGDPKLYESYAAELVALRPDLLIVQSSPAVAALRRSANTIPTVFIMITDPLGQGFVNNLAHPGGNMTGFSDYDPPIAGKWVGLLKQIKPAIARVALLYNPASTPFADLILQAVEPAARSFAVTARASACRDDADIDALMKLARDKRGGVLVMPEVFTTAHRDAIVAAAARHRVPAVYPDEISTTHGELMSYGIDPADVFRRSAYVHRILKGENPGDLPVQNPTKFRLTISLKTAKAIGLQVPPTLLALADEVIE
;
A
#
# COMPACT_ATOMS: atom_id res chain seq x y z
N MET A 1 -58.94 39.97 11.06
CA MET A 1 -58.24 38.71 11.27
C MET A 1 -58.70 38.08 12.58
N LYS A 2 -59.31 36.90 12.52
CA LYS A 2 -59.88 36.24 13.73
C LYS A 2 -58.74 35.47 14.45
N ARG A 3 -58.71 35.55 15.78
CA ARG A 3 -57.69 34.91 16.65
C ARG A 3 -57.42 33.40 16.34
N ARG A 4 -58.36 32.72 15.68
CA ARG A 4 -58.22 31.32 15.28
C ARG A 4 -57.26 31.10 14.11
N GLU A 5 -57.05 32.07 13.22
CA GLU A 5 -56.15 31.91 12.05
C GLU A 5 -54.70 32.12 12.43
N PHE A 6 -54.40 32.90 13.51
CA PHE A 6 -53.05 33.12 14.00
C PHE A 6 -52.47 31.93 14.74
N VAL A 7 -53.32 31.14 15.44
CA VAL A 7 -52.88 29.91 16.13
C VAL A 7 -52.53 28.80 15.16
N GLY A 8 -53.19 28.73 13.99
CA GLY A 8 -52.85 27.72 12.94
C GLY A 8 -51.51 28.01 12.25
N LEU A 9 -51.12 29.28 12.11
CA LEU A 9 -49.84 29.64 11.47
C LEU A 9 -48.64 29.40 12.40
N VAL A 10 -48.77 29.55 13.70
CA VAL A 10 -47.70 29.29 14.67
C VAL A 10 -47.46 27.79 14.90
N ALA A 11 -48.49 26.95 14.83
CA ALA A 11 -48.35 25.50 14.94
C ALA A 11 -47.66 24.87 13.69
N GLY A 12 -47.81 25.44 12.50
CA GLY A 12 -47.13 25.01 11.27
C GLY A 12 -45.63 25.36 11.25
N ALA A 13 -45.25 26.48 11.88
CA ALA A 13 -43.84 26.93 11.91
C ALA A 13 -42.97 26.16 12.91
N ALA A 14 -43.58 25.58 13.96
CA ALA A 14 -42.86 24.76 14.96
C ALA A 14 -42.55 23.32 14.51
N ALA A 15 -43.20 22.80 13.45
CA ALA A 15 -42.96 21.46 12.91
C ALA A 15 -41.87 21.43 11.83
N TRP A 16 -41.47 22.59 11.27
CA TRP A 16 -40.47 22.66 10.21
C TRP A 16 -39.07 22.23 10.61
N PRO A 17 -38.52 22.55 11.80
CA PRO A 17 -37.18 22.11 12.14
C PRO A 17 -37.07 20.61 12.47
N LEU A 18 -38.20 19.90 12.76
CA LEU A 18 -38.21 18.45 13.00
C LEU A 18 -38.22 17.63 11.71
N ALA A 19 -38.86 18.15 10.64
CA ALA A 19 -38.87 17.49 9.34
C ALA A 19 -37.49 17.55 8.60
N VAL A 20 -36.73 18.62 8.81
CA VAL A 20 -35.38 18.77 8.23
C VAL A 20 -34.36 17.85 8.91
N ARG A 21 -34.53 17.51 10.20
CA ARG A 21 -33.69 16.50 10.87
C ARG A 21 -34.03 15.05 10.51
N ALA A 22 -35.26 14.78 10.07
CA ALA A 22 -35.69 13.44 9.64
C ALA A 22 -35.14 13.06 8.25
N GLN A 23 -34.70 14.01 7.41
CA GLN A 23 -34.07 13.75 6.11
C GLN A 23 -32.57 13.51 6.17
N GLN A 24 -31.93 13.61 7.34
CA GLN A 24 -30.54 13.18 7.57
C GLN A 24 -30.46 11.76 8.15
N GLY A 25 -31.48 10.94 7.99
CA GLY A 25 -31.48 9.50 8.26
C GLY A 25 -30.68 8.75 7.18
N GLY A 26 -29.39 9.02 7.07
CA GLY A 26 -28.50 8.17 6.30
C GLY A 26 -28.47 6.80 6.99
N GLY A 27 -29.02 5.75 6.33
CA GLY A 27 -28.89 4.38 6.79
C GLY A 27 -27.41 4.05 7.06
N LEU A 28 -27.15 3.01 7.81
CA LEU A 28 -25.81 2.50 8.09
C LEU A 28 -25.08 2.25 6.76
N ARG A 29 -24.03 3.01 6.48
CA ARG A 29 -23.21 2.80 5.28
C ARG A 29 -22.39 1.54 5.43
N ARG A 30 -22.24 0.80 4.36
CA ARG A 30 -21.47 -0.44 4.34
C ARG A 30 -20.18 -0.26 3.57
N LEU A 31 -19.05 -0.53 4.21
CA LEU A 31 -17.72 -0.48 3.64
C LEU A 31 -17.13 -1.89 3.59
N GLY A 32 -16.78 -2.39 2.40
CA GLY A 32 -16.06 -3.65 2.28
C GLY A 32 -14.56 -3.38 2.18
N VAL A 33 -13.73 -4.11 2.93
CA VAL A 33 -12.28 -4.02 2.87
C VAL A 33 -11.68 -5.37 2.48
N LEU A 34 -11.02 -5.43 1.33
CA LEU A 34 -10.23 -6.58 0.89
C LEU A 34 -8.75 -6.26 1.02
N ALA A 35 -8.12 -6.84 2.03
CA ALA A 35 -6.70 -6.66 2.31
C ALA A 35 -5.88 -7.88 1.88
N GLY A 36 -4.73 -7.63 1.26
CA GLY A 36 -3.77 -8.67 0.88
C GLY A 36 -2.95 -9.19 2.05
N TYR A 37 -2.82 -8.42 3.12
CA TYR A 37 -2.11 -8.82 4.33
C TYR A 37 -2.85 -9.89 5.13
N ALA A 38 -2.15 -10.55 6.04
CA ALA A 38 -2.79 -11.31 7.11
C ALA A 38 -3.28 -10.36 8.22
N ALA A 39 -4.38 -10.73 8.88
CA ALA A 39 -4.93 -9.91 9.97
C ALA A 39 -3.99 -9.72 11.16
N ASN A 40 -3.06 -10.65 11.35
CA ASN A 40 -2.10 -10.68 12.47
C ASN A 40 -0.70 -10.16 12.10
N ASP A 41 -0.45 -9.77 10.85
CA ASP A 41 0.81 -9.12 10.51
C ASP A 41 0.80 -7.62 10.89
N SER A 42 1.98 -7.01 10.98
CA SER A 42 2.15 -5.64 11.45
C SER A 42 1.43 -4.61 10.56
N LEU A 43 1.44 -4.81 9.23
CA LEU A 43 0.75 -3.92 8.28
C LEU A 43 -0.76 -4.15 8.31
N GLY A 44 -1.21 -5.40 8.44
CA GLY A 44 -2.62 -5.74 8.62
C GLY A 44 -3.19 -5.08 9.88
N GLN A 45 -2.49 -5.17 11.01
CA GLN A 45 -2.89 -4.53 12.27
C GLN A 45 -2.86 -2.99 12.18
N THR A 46 -1.86 -2.44 11.50
CA THR A 46 -1.79 -1.00 11.23
C THR A 46 -3.00 -0.54 10.42
N LEU A 47 -3.33 -1.23 9.34
CA LEU A 47 -4.51 -0.92 8.52
C LEU A 47 -5.80 -1.02 9.32
N ALA A 48 -5.98 -2.11 10.09
CA ALA A 48 -7.16 -2.34 10.92
C ALA A 48 -7.34 -1.27 12.01
N THR A 49 -6.26 -0.63 12.44
CA THR A 49 -6.29 0.41 13.48
C THR A 49 -6.46 1.80 12.89
N VAL A 50 -5.64 2.13 11.87
CA VAL A 50 -5.56 3.49 11.33
C VAL A 50 -6.80 3.85 10.52
N LEU A 51 -7.32 2.94 9.68
CA LEU A 51 -8.46 3.22 8.80
C LEU A 51 -9.72 3.59 9.58
N PRO A 52 -10.19 2.82 10.60
CA PRO A 52 -11.34 3.23 11.39
C PRO A 52 -11.13 4.52 12.18
N GLN A 53 -9.93 4.78 12.70
CA GLN A 53 -9.59 6.01 13.40
C GLN A 53 -9.68 7.24 12.49
N ASP A 54 -9.12 7.14 11.29
CA ASP A 54 -9.16 8.21 10.29
C ASP A 54 -10.59 8.48 9.80
N LEU A 55 -11.38 7.41 9.59
CA LEU A 55 -12.80 7.52 9.27
C LEU A 55 -13.59 8.18 10.40
N ALA A 56 -13.31 7.84 11.67
CA ALA A 56 -13.97 8.44 12.82
C ALA A 56 -13.68 9.94 12.92
N ALA A 57 -12.46 10.38 12.62
CA ALA A 57 -12.10 11.80 12.55
C ALA A 57 -12.88 12.56 11.46
N LEU A 58 -13.37 11.86 10.44
CA LEU A 58 -14.22 12.40 9.36
C LEU A 58 -15.72 12.23 9.64
N GLY A 59 -16.10 11.76 10.83
CA GLY A 59 -17.47 11.59 11.28
C GLY A 59 -18.12 10.24 10.93
N TRP A 60 -17.31 9.25 10.53
CA TRP A 60 -17.77 7.88 10.28
C TRP A 60 -17.38 6.96 11.44
N SER A 61 -18.34 6.55 12.25
CA SER A 61 -18.13 5.71 13.43
C SER A 61 -18.70 4.31 13.22
N GLU A 62 -17.85 3.28 13.39
CA GLU A 62 -18.26 1.88 13.28
C GLU A 62 -19.44 1.57 14.20
N GLY A 63 -20.45 0.88 13.65
CA GLY A 63 -21.67 0.51 14.36
C GLY A 63 -22.68 1.64 14.59
N GLN A 64 -22.35 2.91 14.25
CA GLN A 64 -23.26 4.05 14.35
C GLN A 64 -23.79 4.48 12.98
N ASN A 65 -22.91 4.80 12.05
CA ASN A 65 -23.27 5.28 10.71
C ASN A 65 -22.46 4.62 9.59
N ILE A 66 -21.50 3.78 9.92
CA ILE A 66 -20.75 2.92 9.00
C ILE A 66 -20.57 1.53 9.61
N HIS A 67 -20.53 0.50 8.76
CA HIS A 67 -20.16 -0.86 9.09
C HIS A 67 -19.07 -1.34 8.15
N ILE A 68 -17.98 -1.93 8.69
CA ILE A 68 -16.79 -2.34 7.93
C ILE A 68 -16.68 -3.86 7.89
N ASP A 69 -16.86 -4.43 6.71
CA ASP A 69 -16.67 -5.86 6.45
C ASP A 69 -15.25 -6.13 6.01
N TRP A 70 -14.47 -6.76 6.86
CA TRP A 70 -13.06 -7.10 6.59
C TRP A 70 -12.90 -8.48 5.97
N ARG A 71 -12.01 -8.58 4.95
CA ARG A 71 -11.50 -9.83 4.38
C ARG A 71 -9.99 -9.74 4.23
N TRP A 72 -9.29 -10.71 4.80
CA TRP A 72 -7.85 -10.78 4.86
C TRP A 72 -7.37 -11.95 4.02
N ALA A 73 -6.80 -11.68 2.84
CA ALA A 73 -6.44 -12.73 1.87
C ALA A 73 -5.07 -13.36 2.13
N SER A 74 -4.23 -12.77 3.00
CA SER A 74 -2.91 -13.33 3.39
C SER A 74 -2.02 -13.72 2.20
N GLY A 75 -2.14 -13.01 1.07
CA GLY A 75 -1.41 -13.31 -0.15
C GLY A 75 -1.93 -14.51 -0.95
N ASP A 76 -2.97 -15.21 -0.49
CA ASP A 76 -3.52 -16.41 -1.17
C ASP A 76 -4.39 -16.01 -2.38
N PRO A 77 -4.02 -16.42 -3.62
CA PRO A 77 -4.79 -16.11 -4.81
C PRO A 77 -6.24 -16.60 -4.77
N LYS A 78 -6.52 -17.74 -4.12
CA LYS A 78 -7.88 -18.28 -4.00
C LYS A 78 -8.74 -17.45 -3.08
N LEU A 79 -8.15 -16.92 -1.99
CA LEU A 79 -8.86 -16.06 -1.05
C LEU A 79 -9.18 -14.70 -1.68
N TYR A 80 -8.32 -14.15 -2.53
CA TYR A 80 -8.65 -12.92 -3.26
C TYR A 80 -9.94 -13.07 -4.09
N GLU A 81 -10.08 -14.18 -4.83
CA GLU A 81 -11.26 -14.44 -5.66
C GLU A 81 -12.53 -14.64 -4.82
N SER A 82 -12.47 -15.52 -3.82
CA SER A 82 -13.64 -15.81 -2.98
C SER A 82 -14.08 -14.59 -2.18
N TYR A 83 -13.15 -13.85 -1.60
CA TYR A 83 -13.46 -12.67 -0.79
C TYR A 83 -13.92 -11.47 -1.62
N ALA A 84 -13.41 -11.30 -2.84
CA ALA A 84 -13.94 -10.30 -3.76
C ALA A 84 -15.40 -10.61 -4.09
N ALA A 85 -15.74 -11.87 -4.41
CA ALA A 85 -17.11 -12.28 -4.68
C ALA A 85 -18.04 -12.09 -3.45
N GLU A 86 -17.58 -12.49 -2.25
CA GLU A 86 -18.31 -12.28 -1.01
C GLU A 86 -18.61 -10.80 -0.75
N LEU A 87 -17.60 -9.93 -0.84
CA LEU A 87 -17.78 -8.51 -0.59
C LEU A 87 -18.73 -7.87 -1.61
N VAL A 88 -18.61 -8.22 -2.89
CA VAL A 88 -19.52 -7.73 -3.93
C VAL A 88 -20.96 -8.19 -3.67
N ALA A 89 -21.17 -9.44 -3.21
CA ALA A 89 -22.49 -9.96 -2.86
C ALA A 89 -23.15 -9.21 -1.70
N LEU A 90 -22.36 -8.65 -0.79
CA LEU A 90 -22.85 -7.81 0.32
C LEU A 90 -23.37 -6.44 -0.15
N ARG A 91 -23.13 -6.05 -1.40
CA ARG A 91 -23.50 -4.76 -2.00
C ARG A 91 -23.12 -3.56 -1.13
N PRO A 92 -21.84 -3.41 -0.76
CA PRO A 92 -21.41 -2.27 0.04
C PRO A 92 -21.56 -0.95 -0.74
N ASP A 93 -21.64 0.16 0.00
CA ASP A 93 -21.63 1.50 -0.60
C ASP A 93 -20.29 1.84 -1.21
N LEU A 94 -19.19 1.25 -0.70
CA LEU A 94 -17.82 1.45 -1.16
C LEU A 94 -16.94 0.25 -0.81
N LEU A 95 -15.96 -0.03 -1.66
CA LEU A 95 -14.89 -0.99 -1.42
C LEU A 95 -13.55 -0.28 -1.21
N ILE A 96 -12.78 -0.72 -0.22
CA ILE A 96 -11.35 -0.46 -0.11
C ILE A 96 -10.61 -1.74 -0.46
N VAL A 97 -9.63 -1.63 -1.36
CA VAL A 97 -8.89 -2.79 -1.85
C VAL A 97 -7.40 -2.54 -1.76
N GLN A 98 -6.72 -3.36 -0.99
CA GLN A 98 -5.28 -3.27 -0.79
C GLN A 98 -4.58 -4.42 -1.53
N SER A 99 -3.55 -4.11 -2.29
CA SER A 99 -2.74 -4.95 -3.17
C SER A 99 -3.28 -5.15 -4.60
N SER A 100 -2.35 -5.28 -5.55
CA SER A 100 -2.68 -5.47 -6.97
C SER A 100 -3.46 -6.78 -7.26
N PRO A 101 -3.14 -7.93 -6.64
CA PRO A 101 -3.96 -9.13 -6.81
C PRO A 101 -5.40 -8.96 -6.36
N ALA A 102 -5.64 -8.22 -5.27
CA ALA A 102 -6.99 -7.94 -4.78
C ALA A 102 -7.79 -7.05 -5.77
N VAL A 103 -7.17 -6.01 -6.33
CA VAL A 103 -7.78 -5.18 -7.39
C VAL A 103 -8.09 -6.02 -8.62
N ALA A 104 -7.17 -6.89 -9.03
CA ALA A 104 -7.37 -7.77 -10.18
C ALA A 104 -8.53 -8.75 -9.97
N ALA A 105 -8.66 -9.34 -8.77
CA ALA A 105 -9.77 -10.22 -8.41
C ALA A 105 -11.12 -9.47 -8.45
N LEU A 106 -11.16 -8.26 -7.88
CA LEU A 106 -12.37 -7.45 -7.87
C LEU A 106 -12.80 -7.04 -9.29
N ARG A 107 -11.86 -6.70 -10.18
CA ARG A 107 -12.17 -6.37 -11.58
C ARG A 107 -12.80 -7.54 -12.34
N ARG A 108 -12.40 -8.78 -12.07
CA ARG A 108 -13.00 -9.97 -12.69
C ARG A 108 -14.46 -10.17 -12.31
N SER A 109 -14.91 -9.64 -11.17
CA SER A 109 -16.31 -9.69 -10.76
C SER A 109 -17.23 -8.71 -11.52
N ALA A 110 -16.68 -7.90 -12.45
CA ALA A 110 -17.40 -6.95 -13.29
C ALA A 110 -18.40 -6.06 -12.51
N ASN A 111 -18.02 -5.67 -11.29
CA ASN A 111 -18.86 -4.85 -10.43
C ASN A 111 -18.72 -3.35 -10.74
N THR A 112 -19.72 -2.58 -10.35
CA THR A 112 -19.76 -1.11 -10.49
C THR A 112 -19.68 -0.39 -9.15
N ILE A 113 -19.40 -1.11 -8.06
CA ILE A 113 -19.32 -0.53 -6.72
C ILE A 113 -18.14 0.44 -6.67
N PRO A 114 -18.34 1.67 -6.17
CA PRO A 114 -17.25 2.60 -5.94
C PRO A 114 -16.08 1.95 -5.21
N THR A 115 -14.87 2.12 -5.68
CA THR A 115 -13.70 1.44 -5.13
C THR A 115 -12.54 2.40 -4.94
N VAL A 116 -11.96 2.39 -3.73
CA VAL A 116 -10.70 3.06 -3.41
C VAL A 116 -9.62 2.00 -3.24
N PHE A 117 -8.65 1.98 -4.14
CA PHE A 117 -7.49 1.12 -3.96
C PHE A 117 -6.40 1.83 -3.15
N ILE A 118 -5.64 1.06 -2.39
CA ILE A 118 -4.51 1.53 -1.59
C ILE A 118 -3.30 0.61 -1.77
N MET A 119 -2.10 1.18 -1.72
CA MET A 119 -0.84 0.44 -1.87
C MET A 119 -0.78 -0.34 -3.19
N ILE A 120 -1.01 0.35 -4.31
CA ILE A 120 -0.95 -0.24 -5.65
C ILE A 120 0.25 0.33 -6.41
N THR A 121 1.16 -0.53 -6.78
CA THR A 121 2.32 -0.17 -7.61
C THR A 121 1.87 0.03 -9.05
N ASP A 122 2.13 1.20 -9.64
CA ASP A 122 1.82 1.53 -11.03
C ASP A 122 0.39 1.13 -11.49
N PRO A 123 -0.66 1.75 -10.94
CA PRO A 123 -2.04 1.41 -11.31
C PRO A 123 -2.38 1.71 -12.78
N LEU A 124 -1.63 2.62 -13.41
CA LEU A 124 -1.76 2.92 -14.84
C LEU A 124 -1.14 1.81 -15.70
N GLY A 125 0.10 1.43 -15.43
CA GLY A 125 0.80 0.36 -16.16
C GLY A 125 0.12 -1.00 -16.00
N GLN A 126 -0.52 -1.26 -14.86
CA GLN A 126 -1.33 -2.45 -14.64
C GLN A 126 -2.75 -2.35 -15.27
N GLY A 127 -3.10 -1.23 -15.87
CA GLY A 127 -4.40 -1.01 -16.52
C GLY A 127 -5.58 -0.94 -15.55
N PHE A 128 -5.37 -0.63 -14.28
CA PHE A 128 -6.46 -0.47 -13.31
C PHE A 128 -7.20 0.85 -13.51
N VAL A 129 -6.51 1.87 -13.99
CA VAL A 129 -7.05 3.16 -14.38
C VAL A 129 -6.54 3.56 -15.76
N ASN A 130 -7.28 4.40 -16.47
CA ASN A 130 -6.90 4.86 -17.81
C ASN A 130 -6.05 6.13 -17.77
N ASN A 131 -6.12 6.88 -16.67
CA ASN A 131 -5.42 8.13 -16.46
C ASN A 131 -5.29 8.37 -14.93
N LEU A 132 -4.17 8.92 -14.49
CA LEU A 132 -3.97 9.21 -13.07
C LEU A 132 -4.72 10.45 -12.59
N ALA A 133 -4.84 11.48 -13.44
CA ALA A 133 -5.56 12.71 -13.10
C ALA A 133 -7.08 12.55 -13.15
N HIS A 134 -7.58 11.75 -14.10
CA HIS A 134 -8.98 11.41 -14.28
C HIS A 134 -9.11 9.91 -14.54
N PRO A 135 -9.16 9.08 -13.48
CA PRO A 135 -9.15 7.63 -13.60
C PRO A 135 -10.24 7.06 -14.49
N GLY A 136 -11.41 7.68 -14.45
CA GLY A 136 -12.63 7.20 -15.12
C GLY A 136 -13.18 5.93 -14.45
N GLY A 137 -14.41 5.57 -14.77
CA GLY A 137 -15.04 4.38 -14.19
C GLY A 137 -15.31 4.50 -12.68
N ASN A 138 -15.24 3.37 -11.97
CA ASN A 138 -15.63 3.27 -10.57
C ASN A 138 -14.46 3.13 -9.59
N MET A 139 -13.21 3.32 -10.04
CA MET A 139 -12.02 3.10 -9.23
C MET A 139 -11.11 4.33 -9.19
N THR A 140 -10.59 4.64 -8.01
CA THR A 140 -9.51 5.60 -7.76
C THR A 140 -8.69 5.14 -6.55
N GLY A 141 -7.67 5.88 -6.15
CA GLY A 141 -6.97 5.55 -4.92
C GLY A 141 -5.56 6.09 -4.81
N PHE A 142 -4.72 5.31 -4.15
CA PHE A 142 -3.38 5.71 -3.72
C PHE A 142 -2.36 4.65 -4.12
N SER A 143 -1.37 5.06 -4.91
CA SER A 143 -0.23 4.21 -5.22
C SER A 143 0.75 4.16 -4.03
N ASP A 144 1.57 3.13 -4.01
CA ASP A 144 2.70 3.01 -3.09
C ASP A 144 3.99 3.53 -3.70
N TYR A 145 4.21 3.26 -4.97
CA TYR A 145 5.45 3.61 -5.68
C TYR A 145 5.19 4.13 -7.08
N ASP A 146 6.01 5.11 -7.43
CA ASP A 146 6.20 5.56 -8.80
C ASP A 146 7.45 4.86 -9.38
N PRO A 147 7.42 4.29 -10.60
CA PRO A 147 8.54 3.55 -11.19
C PRO A 147 9.93 4.19 -11.07
N PRO A 148 10.10 5.53 -11.15
CA PRO A 148 11.39 6.19 -10.97
C PRO A 148 12.10 5.93 -9.63
N ILE A 149 11.39 5.55 -8.57
CA ILE A 149 11.99 5.28 -7.25
C ILE A 149 12.99 4.11 -7.30
N ALA A 150 12.76 3.16 -8.20
CA ALA A 150 13.66 2.02 -8.38
C ALA A 150 15.10 2.43 -8.67
N GLY A 151 15.29 3.56 -9.37
CA GLY A 151 16.61 4.14 -9.58
C GLY A 151 17.29 4.61 -8.28
N LYS A 152 16.49 5.13 -7.33
CA LYS A 152 17.00 5.53 -6.03
C LYS A 152 17.50 4.32 -5.23
N TRP A 153 16.77 3.20 -5.24
CA TRP A 153 17.20 1.97 -4.57
C TRP A 153 18.53 1.43 -5.11
N VAL A 154 18.71 1.41 -6.44
CA VAL A 154 19.99 1.00 -7.06
C VAL A 154 21.10 1.95 -6.64
N GLY A 155 20.84 3.26 -6.66
CA GLY A 155 21.79 4.29 -6.23
C GLY A 155 22.23 4.12 -4.77
N LEU A 156 21.32 3.81 -3.86
CA LEU A 156 21.60 3.54 -2.44
C LEU A 156 22.50 2.32 -2.27
N LEU A 157 22.19 1.21 -2.96
CA LEU A 157 23.05 0.02 -2.97
C LEU A 157 24.45 0.34 -3.47
N LYS A 158 24.56 1.17 -4.52
CA LYS A 158 25.84 1.56 -5.10
C LYS A 158 26.63 2.47 -4.17
N GLN A 159 25.97 3.34 -3.41
CA GLN A 159 26.63 4.21 -2.43
C GLN A 159 27.19 3.42 -1.25
N ILE A 160 26.43 2.47 -0.69
CA ILE A 160 26.89 1.68 0.46
C ILE A 160 27.95 0.64 0.07
N LYS A 161 27.92 0.13 -1.16
CA LYS A 161 28.88 -0.87 -1.66
C LYS A 161 29.22 -0.58 -3.14
N PRO A 162 30.19 0.31 -3.42
CA PRO A 162 30.54 0.73 -4.80
C PRO A 162 30.89 -0.42 -5.75
N ALA A 163 31.35 -1.55 -5.23
CA ALA A 163 31.68 -2.75 -6.02
C ALA A 163 30.46 -3.47 -6.61
N ILE A 164 29.22 -3.15 -6.19
CA ILE A 164 28.01 -3.80 -6.72
C ILE A 164 27.92 -3.62 -8.23
N ALA A 165 27.72 -4.74 -8.93
CA ALA A 165 27.52 -4.79 -10.38
C ALA A 165 26.32 -5.63 -10.79
N ARG A 166 25.69 -6.32 -9.84
CA ARG A 166 24.49 -7.13 -10.04
C ARG A 166 23.50 -6.88 -8.92
N VAL A 167 22.23 -6.73 -9.27
CA VAL A 167 21.14 -6.53 -8.33
C VAL A 167 20.01 -7.50 -8.69
N ALA A 168 19.58 -8.26 -7.70
CA ALA A 168 18.39 -9.13 -7.80
C ALA A 168 17.17 -8.40 -7.25
N LEU A 169 16.06 -8.37 -8.01
CA LEU A 169 14.76 -7.95 -7.53
C LEU A 169 14.06 -9.16 -6.94
N LEU A 170 13.96 -9.22 -5.62
CA LEU A 170 13.27 -10.31 -4.91
C LEU A 170 11.76 -10.05 -4.95
N TYR A 171 10.99 -10.98 -5.51
CA TYR A 171 9.54 -10.90 -5.63
C TYR A 171 8.91 -12.28 -5.67
N ASN A 172 7.59 -12.36 -5.41
CA ASN A 172 6.81 -13.57 -5.63
C ASN A 172 5.92 -13.43 -6.88
N PRO A 173 5.98 -14.34 -7.86
CA PRO A 173 5.23 -14.21 -9.11
C PRO A 173 3.71 -14.34 -8.93
N ALA A 174 3.23 -14.93 -7.84
CA ALA A 174 1.79 -15.04 -7.57
C ALA A 174 1.20 -13.71 -7.04
N SER A 175 1.96 -12.96 -6.23
CA SER A 175 1.53 -11.66 -5.70
C SER A 175 1.97 -10.47 -6.57
N THR A 176 3.01 -10.65 -7.40
CA THR A 176 3.56 -9.61 -8.28
C THR A 176 3.66 -10.09 -9.73
N PRO A 177 2.55 -10.39 -10.41
CA PRO A 177 2.55 -10.82 -11.82
C PRO A 177 3.05 -9.70 -12.77
N PHE A 178 3.19 -8.47 -12.29
CA PHE A 178 3.69 -7.30 -13.00
C PHE A 178 5.18 -6.98 -12.73
N ALA A 179 5.95 -7.94 -12.20
CA ALA A 179 7.38 -7.75 -11.88
C ALA A 179 8.21 -7.27 -13.07
N ASP A 180 7.85 -7.67 -14.29
CA ASP A 180 8.52 -7.22 -15.51
C ASP A 180 8.36 -5.71 -15.76
N LEU A 181 7.23 -5.11 -15.40
CA LEU A 181 7.03 -3.65 -15.49
C LEU A 181 8.01 -2.92 -14.56
N ILE A 182 8.19 -3.44 -13.35
CA ILE A 182 9.12 -2.84 -12.39
C ILE A 182 10.56 -3.04 -12.84
N LEU A 183 10.91 -4.23 -13.35
CA LEU A 183 12.23 -4.49 -13.90
C LEU A 183 12.57 -3.51 -15.04
N GLN A 184 11.63 -3.26 -15.95
CA GLN A 184 11.78 -2.28 -17.03
C GLN A 184 12.05 -0.85 -16.51
N ALA A 185 11.47 -0.48 -15.38
CA ALA A 185 11.76 0.81 -14.74
C ALA A 185 13.12 0.84 -14.02
N VAL A 186 13.55 -0.28 -13.44
CA VAL A 186 14.85 -0.40 -12.75
C VAL A 186 16.03 -0.43 -13.72
N GLU A 187 15.88 -1.10 -14.87
CA GLU A 187 16.99 -1.34 -15.80
C GLU A 187 17.71 -0.08 -16.32
N PRO A 188 17.01 1.01 -16.72
CA PRO A 188 17.70 2.23 -17.17
C PRO A 188 18.58 2.83 -16.08
N ALA A 189 18.07 2.87 -14.85
CA ALA A 189 18.81 3.36 -13.70
C ALA A 189 19.99 2.41 -13.35
N ALA A 190 19.78 1.10 -13.37
CA ALA A 190 20.83 0.12 -13.13
C ALA A 190 21.97 0.29 -14.14
N ARG A 191 21.65 0.47 -15.43
CA ARG A 191 22.65 0.72 -16.47
C ARG A 191 23.46 2.00 -16.22
N SER A 192 22.83 3.08 -15.76
CA SER A 192 23.55 4.35 -15.46
C SER A 192 24.58 4.19 -14.33
N PHE A 193 24.38 3.22 -13.43
CA PHE A 193 25.31 2.84 -12.35
C PHE A 193 26.25 1.68 -12.73
N ALA A 194 26.28 1.24 -13.98
CA ALA A 194 26.98 0.04 -14.43
C ALA A 194 26.59 -1.23 -13.62
N VAL A 195 25.31 -1.39 -13.35
CA VAL A 195 24.69 -2.51 -12.62
C VAL A 195 23.75 -3.27 -13.57
N THR A 196 23.80 -4.59 -13.51
CA THR A 196 22.80 -5.45 -14.16
C THR A 196 21.71 -5.78 -13.13
N ALA A 197 20.46 -5.45 -13.44
CA ALA A 197 19.30 -5.84 -12.66
C ALA A 197 18.65 -7.09 -13.25
N ARG A 198 18.14 -7.99 -12.38
CA ARG A 198 17.38 -9.17 -12.78
C ARG A 198 16.23 -9.43 -11.82
N ALA A 199 15.06 -9.76 -12.33
CA ALA A 199 13.97 -10.29 -11.54
C ALA A 199 14.33 -11.68 -11.01
N SER A 200 14.05 -11.94 -9.74
CA SER A 200 14.41 -13.16 -9.03
C SER A 200 13.21 -13.65 -8.24
N ALA A 201 12.49 -14.59 -8.83
CA ALA A 201 11.27 -15.15 -8.26
C ALA A 201 11.59 -16.01 -7.03
N CYS A 202 10.91 -15.71 -5.91
CA CYS A 202 10.94 -16.48 -4.68
C CYS A 202 9.51 -16.91 -4.31
N ARG A 203 9.31 -18.17 -3.97
CA ARG A 203 7.99 -18.73 -3.63
C ARG A 203 7.88 -19.10 -2.16
N ASP A 204 9.03 -19.28 -1.52
CA ASP A 204 9.16 -19.69 -0.12
C ASP A 204 10.51 -19.26 0.47
N ASP A 205 10.73 -19.60 1.73
CA ASP A 205 11.98 -19.26 2.46
C ASP A 205 13.22 -19.96 1.87
N ALA A 206 13.05 -21.13 1.23
CA ALA A 206 14.16 -21.84 0.61
C ALA A 206 14.64 -21.09 -0.66
N ASP A 207 13.72 -20.58 -1.48
CA ASP A 207 14.04 -19.72 -2.62
C ASP A 207 14.72 -18.42 -2.17
N ILE A 208 14.26 -17.82 -1.05
CA ILE A 208 14.86 -16.62 -0.45
C ILE A 208 16.31 -16.90 -0.04
N ASP A 209 16.56 -17.98 0.70
CA ASP A 209 17.92 -18.36 1.12
C ASP A 209 18.83 -18.65 -0.09
N ALA A 210 18.33 -19.36 -1.08
CA ALA A 210 19.08 -19.65 -2.31
C ALA A 210 19.45 -18.36 -3.08
N LEU A 211 18.51 -17.41 -3.19
CA LEU A 211 18.77 -16.11 -3.80
C LEU A 211 19.86 -15.34 -3.04
N MET A 212 19.76 -15.25 -1.71
CA MET A 212 20.75 -14.56 -0.90
C MET A 212 22.13 -15.22 -0.99
N LYS A 213 22.18 -16.56 -1.04
CA LYS A 213 23.42 -17.31 -1.28
C LYS A 213 24.05 -16.98 -2.64
N LEU A 214 23.26 -16.81 -3.69
CA LEU A 214 23.76 -16.37 -5.01
C LEU A 214 24.23 -14.92 -5.02
N ALA A 215 23.54 -14.03 -4.29
CA ALA A 215 23.85 -12.61 -4.21
C ALA A 215 25.02 -12.28 -3.27
N ARG A 216 25.53 -13.25 -2.49
CA ARG A 216 26.59 -13.05 -1.48
C ARG A 216 27.94 -12.64 -2.03
N ASP A 217 28.16 -12.76 -3.31
CA ASP A 217 29.44 -12.37 -3.89
C ASP A 217 29.72 -10.87 -3.71
N LYS A 218 31.01 -10.49 -3.85
CA LYS A 218 31.46 -9.11 -3.61
C LYS A 218 30.75 -8.06 -4.48
N ARG A 219 30.04 -8.48 -5.53
CA ARG A 219 29.42 -7.60 -6.54
C ARG A 219 27.88 -7.70 -6.54
N GLY A 220 27.29 -8.45 -5.63
CA GLY A 220 25.85 -8.66 -5.53
C GLY A 220 25.15 -7.74 -4.52
N GLY A 221 23.87 -7.45 -4.78
CA GLY A 221 22.92 -6.78 -3.87
C GLY A 221 21.51 -7.21 -4.18
N VAL A 222 20.55 -6.91 -3.28
CA VAL A 222 19.14 -7.27 -3.42
C VAL A 222 18.26 -6.03 -3.24
N LEU A 223 17.26 -5.90 -4.11
CA LEU A 223 16.11 -5.02 -3.92
C LEU A 223 14.92 -5.88 -3.53
N VAL A 224 14.33 -5.60 -2.40
CA VAL A 224 13.11 -6.28 -1.94
C VAL A 224 11.92 -5.52 -2.50
N MET A 225 11.04 -6.22 -3.20
CA MET A 225 9.88 -5.60 -3.84
C MET A 225 8.79 -5.28 -2.81
N PRO A 226 8.05 -4.16 -2.98
CA PRO A 226 6.92 -3.80 -2.13
C PRO A 226 5.69 -4.66 -2.47
N GLU A 227 5.52 -5.79 -1.77
CA GLU A 227 4.39 -6.67 -2.02
C GLU A 227 4.11 -7.61 -0.82
N VAL A 228 2.95 -8.26 -0.81
CA VAL A 228 2.45 -9.00 0.36
C VAL A 228 3.31 -10.20 0.76
N PHE A 229 3.94 -10.90 -0.20
CA PHE A 229 4.83 -12.03 0.11
C PHE A 229 6.09 -11.55 0.83
N THR A 230 6.73 -10.49 0.35
CA THR A 230 7.94 -9.95 0.98
C THR A 230 7.66 -9.38 2.36
N THR A 231 6.45 -8.85 2.59
CA THR A 231 5.98 -8.43 3.90
C THR A 231 5.80 -9.64 4.82
N ALA A 232 5.12 -10.69 4.36
CA ALA A 232 4.87 -11.90 5.16
C ALA A 232 6.16 -12.68 5.49
N HIS A 233 7.15 -12.67 4.56
CA HIS A 233 8.44 -13.37 4.73
C HIS A 233 9.58 -12.45 5.16
N ARG A 234 9.27 -11.28 5.70
CA ARG A 234 10.26 -10.25 6.08
C ARG A 234 11.37 -10.79 6.96
N ASP A 235 11.03 -11.47 8.03
CA ASP A 235 12.02 -12.02 8.98
C ASP A 235 12.95 -13.03 8.30
N ALA A 236 12.44 -13.86 7.41
CA ALA A 236 13.23 -14.80 6.63
C ALA A 236 14.18 -14.08 5.66
N ILE A 237 13.72 -13.01 5.01
CA ILE A 237 14.53 -12.19 4.10
C ILE A 237 15.67 -11.52 4.87
N VAL A 238 15.35 -10.89 6.01
CA VAL A 238 16.35 -10.22 6.87
C VAL A 238 17.38 -11.23 7.41
N ALA A 239 16.92 -12.37 7.92
CA ALA A 239 17.79 -13.41 8.44
C ALA A 239 18.72 -13.99 7.35
N ALA A 240 18.21 -14.21 6.15
CA ALA A 240 18.99 -14.71 5.02
C ALA A 240 20.00 -13.65 4.54
N ALA A 241 19.60 -12.38 4.43
CA ALA A 241 20.49 -11.28 4.06
C ALA A 241 21.67 -11.14 5.06
N ALA A 242 21.39 -11.21 6.36
CA ALA A 242 22.40 -11.17 7.42
C ALA A 242 23.32 -12.39 7.36
N ARG A 243 22.78 -13.61 7.25
CA ARG A 243 23.53 -14.88 7.18
C ARG A 243 24.51 -14.89 6.01
N HIS A 244 24.07 -14.43 4.85
CA HIS A 244 24.87 -14.41 3.63
C HIS A 244 25.67 -13.11 3.42
N ARG A 245 25.53 -12.13 4.34
CA ARG A 245 26.17 -10.80 4.27
C ARG A 245 25.87 -10.05 2.97
N VAL A 246 24.60 -10.08 2.57
CA VAL A 246 24.11 -9.44 1.34
C VAL A 246 23.53 -8.07 1.67
N PRO A 247 24.02 -6.98 1.03
CA PRO A 247 23.35 -5.70 1.13
C PRO A 247 21.99 -5.76 0.43
N ALA A 248 20.94 -5.38 1.17
CA ALA A 248 19.58 -5.31 0.67
C ALA A 248 18.96 -3.95 0.97
N VAL A 249 18.14 -3.46 0.03
CA VAL A 249 17.26 -2.29 0.21
C VAL A 249 15.83 -2.76 0.30
N TYR A 250 15.13 -2.24 1.29
CA TYR A 250 13.73 -2.57 1.58
C TYR A 250 12.82 -1.40 1.21
N PRO A 251 11.55 -1.67 0.83
CA PRO A 251 10.70 -0.65 0.23
C PRO A 251 9.94 0.23 1.21
N ASP A 252 9.91 -0.08 2.50
CA ASP A 252 9.12 0.64 3.50
C ASP A 252 9.87 0.89 4.81
N GLU A 253 9.38 1.85 5.60
CA GLU A 253 10.01 2.33 6.82
C GLU A 253 9.85 1.38 8.01
N ILE A 254 8.84 0.53 8.03
CA ILE A 254 8.52 -0.38 9.16
C ILE A 254 9.67 -1.33 9.48
N SER A 255 10.59 -1.43 8.60
CA SER A 255 11.53 -2.51 8.39
C SER A 255 12.79 -2.46 9.22
N THR A 256 13.27 -1.30 9.60
CA THR A 256 14.62 -1.19 10.19
C THR A 256 14.72 -1.66 11.64
N THR A 257 13.58 -1.79 12.34
CA THR A 257 13.54 -2.37 13.70
C THR A 257 13.75 -3.89 13.71
N HIS A 258 13.58 -4.56 12.56
CA HIS A 258 13.75 -6.02 12.42
C HIS A 258 15.16 -6.46 11.99
N GLY A 259 16.10 -5.52 11.81
CA GLY A 259 17.48 -5.84 11.46
C GLY A 259 17.83 -5.64 9.98
N GLU A 260 17.04 -4.93 9.24
CA GLU A 260 17.31 -4.55 7.85
C GLU A 260 18.49 -3.59 7.76
N LEU A 261 19.21 -3.64 6.63
CA LEU A 261 20.35 -2.75 6.39
C LEU A 261 19.92 -1.31 6.16
N MET A 262 19.00 -1.14 5.22
CA MET A 262 18.42 0.17 4.88
C MET A 262 17.08 0.02 4.18
N SER A 263 16.19 0.95 4.44
CA SER A 263 14.93 1.10 3.73
C SER A 263 14.84 2.48 3.08
N TYR A 264 14.22 2.53 1.91
CA TYR A 264 13.85 3.79 1.29
C TYR A 264 12.45 3.65 0.71
N GLY A 265 11.50 4.25 1.37
CA GLY A 265 10.10 4.09 1.01
C GLY A 265 9.16 5.02 1.74
N ILE A 266 7.90 4.70 1.67
CA ILE A 266 6.80 5.44 2.28
C ILE A 266 6.51 4.92 3.70
N ASP A 267 5.85 5.75 4.52
CA ASP A 267 5.15 5.27 5.70
C ASP A 267 3.78 4.70 5.28
N PRO A 268 3.57 3.38 5.39
CA PRO A 268 2.27 2.78 5.04
C PRO A 268 1.10 3.36 5.83
N ALA A 269 1.31 3.75 7.08
CA ALA A 269 0.28 4.37 7.90
C ALA A 269 -0.21 5.70 7.31
N ASP A 270 0.66 6.44 6.63
CA ASP A 270 0.29 7.69 5.93
C ASP A 270 -0.68 7.41 4.77
N VAL A 271 -0.51 6.28 4.06
CA VAL A 271 -1.43 5.86 2.99
C VAL A 271 -2.75 5.39 3.58
N PHE A 272 -2.72 4.68 4.70
CA PHE A 272 -3.93 4.17 5.37
C PHE A 272 -4.78 5.29 5.97
N ARG A 273 -4.18 6.44 6.33
CA ARG A 273 -4.87 7.66 6.81
C ARG A 273 -5.54 8.49 5.71
N ARG A 274 -5.58 8.02 4.47
CA ARG A 274 -6.14 8.80 3.34
C ARG A 274 -7.63 8.55 3.12
N SER A 275 -8.40 8.40 4.19
CA SER A 275 -9.85 8.14 4.17
C SER A 275 -10.68 9.32 3.63
N ALA A 276 -10.04 10.45 3.32
CA ALA A 276 -10.74 11.58 2.70
C ALA A 276 -11.46 11.19 1.38
N TYR A 277 -10.88 10.27 0.59
CA TYR A 277 -11.54 9.77 -0.63
C TYR A 277 -12.76 8.92 -0.29
N VAL A 278 -12.66 8.08 0.73
CA VAL A 278 -13.79 7.29 1.24
C VAL A 278 -14.92 8.23 1.67
N HIS A 279 -14.60 9.29 2.45
CA HIS A 279 -15.57 10.28 2.87
C HIS A 279 -16.24 10.99 1.68
N ARG A 280 -15.48 11.48 0.71
CA ARG A 280 -16.00 12.18 -0.48
C ARG A 280 -16.92 11.29 -1.30
N ILE A 281 -16.53 10.04 -1.53
CA ILE A 281 -17.33 9.07 -2.31
C ILE A 281 -18.62 8.70 -1.55
N LEU A 282 -18.54 8.44 -0.24
CA LEU A 282 -19.73 8.18 0.58
C LEU A 282 -20.70 9.38 0.64
N LYS A 283 -20.21 10.59 0.35
CA LYS A 283 -21.02 11.81 0.18
C LYS A 283 -21.53 12.02 -1.24
N GLY A 284 -21.25 11.10 -2.18
CA GLY A 284 -21.80 11.08 -3.54
C GLY A 284 -20.84 11.54 -4.64
N GLU A 285 -19.56 11.75 -4.33
CA GLU A 285 -18.59 12.08 -5.37
C GLU A 285 -18.21 10.84 -6.20
N ASN A 286 -18.02 11.02 -7.50
CA ASN A 286 -17.67 9.91 -8.38
C ASN A 286 -16.17 9.57 -8.25
N PRO A 287 -15.79 8.30 -7.97
CA PRO A 287 -14.38 7.90 -7.92
C PRO A 287 -13.60 8.24 -9.18
N GLY A 288 -14.24 8.14 -10.35
CA GLY A 288 -13.61 8.43 -11.65
C GLY A 288 -13.14 9.87 -11.83
N ASP A 289 -13.64 10.81 -11.01
CA ASP A 289 -13.27 12.23 -11.04
C ASP A 289 -12.18 12.57 -10.01
N LEU A 290 -11.86 11.63 -9.11
CA LEU A 290 -10.84 11.78 -8.09
C LEU A 290 -9.48 11.30 -8.63
N PRO A 291 -8.44 12.17 -8.69
CA PRO A 291 -7.14 11.76 -9.21
C PRO A 291 -6.51 10.66 -8.34
N VAL A 292 -5.84 9.70 -8.98
CA VAL A 292 -4.96 8.78 -8.26
C VAL A 292 -3.81 9.57 -7.66
N GLN A 293 -3.53 9.35 -6.38
CA GLN A 293 -2.46 10.05 -5.69
C GLN A 293 -1.24 9.15 -5.55
N ASN A 294 -0.09 9.67 -5.97
CA ASN A 294 1.20 9.08 -5.68
C ASN A 294 1.71 9.58 -4.32
N PRO A 295 2.55 8.81 -3.62
CA PRO A 295 3.20 9.26 -2.41
C PRO A 295 4.17 10.41 -2.74
N THR A 296 4.24 11.38 -1.83
CA THR A 296 5.13 12.55 -1.98
C THR A 296 6.23 12.57 -0.94
N LYS A 297 6.14 11.72 0.09
CA LYS A 297 7.10 11.63 1.17
C LYS A 297 7.73 10.24 1.18
N PHE A 298 9.05 10.22 1.08
CA PHE A 298 9.86 9.02 1.19
C PHE A 298 10.89 9.25 2.29
N ARG A 299 11.19 8.21 3.05
CA ARG A 299 12.19 8.25 4.12
C ARG A 299 13.28 7.23 3.87
N LEU A 300 14.51 7.63 4.14
CA LEU A 300 15.69 6.78 4.15
C LEU A 300 16.04 6.45 5.60
N THR A 301 15.95 5.19 5.97
CA THR A 301 16.41 4.70 7.26
C THR A 301 17.58 3.75 7.06
N ILE A 302 18.61 3.84 7.92
CA ILE A 302 19.84 3.04 7.82
C ILE A 302 20.18 2.47 9.18
N SER A 303 20.46 1.15 9.24
CA SER A 303 20.95 0.49 10.45
C SER A 303 22.48 0.35 10.43
N LEU A 304 23.17 1.07 11.32
CA LEU A 304 24.62 0.95 11.53
C LEU A 304 24.97 -0.41 12.13
N LYS A 305 24.13 -0.91 13.02
CA LYS A 305 24.27 -2.25 13.62
C LYS A 305 24.30 -3.33 12.55
N THR A 306 23.34 -3.30 11.63
CA THR A 306 23.25 -4.28 10.54
C THR A 306 24.38 -4.11 9.54
N ALA A 307 24.73 -2.87 9.17
CA ALA A 307 25.86 -2.59 8.30
C ALA A 307 27.17 -3.20 8.86
N LYS A 308 27.44 -2.96 10.15
CA LYS A 308 28.61 -3.54 10.86
C LYS A 308 28.56 -5.08 10.88
N ALA A 309 27.39 -5.67 11.13
CA ALA A 309 27.23 -7.13 11.20
C ALA A 309 27.54 -7.83 9.85
N ILE A 310 27.20 -7.18 8.73
CA ILE A 310 27.49 -7.71 7.39
C ILE A 310 28.83 -7.23 6.81
N GLY A 311 29.60 -6.46 7.58
CA GLY A 311 30.94 -6.00 7.22
C GLY A 311 30.98 -4.80 6.26
N LEU A 312 29.97 -3.93 6.32
CA LEU A 312 29.90 -2.69 5.56
C LEU A 312 30.16 -1.46 6.42
N GLN A 313 30.79 -0.46 5.83
CA GLN A 313 30.88 0.88 6.38
C GLN A 313 29.91 1.79 5.64
N VAL A 314 29.06 2.49 6.39
CA VAL A 314 28.14 3.47 5.80
C VAL A 314 28.91 4.77 5.55
N PRO A 315 28.97 5.25 4.29
CA PRO A 315 29.68 6.49 3.98
C PRO A 315 29.01 7.70 4.69
N PRO A 316 29.80 8.69 5.12
CA PRO A 316 29.24 9.91 5.74
C PRO A 316 28.24 10.64 4.84
N THR A 317 28.46 10.61 3.54
CA THR A 317 27.55 11.19 2.54
C THR A 317 26.18 10.49 2.52
N LEU A 318 26.15 9.18 2.76
CA LEU A 318 24.90 8.42 2.82
C LEU A 318 24.18 8.64 4.16
N LEU A 319 24.94 8.74 5.26
CA LEU A 319 24.39 9.11 6.57
C LEU A 319 23.76 10.50 6.58
N ALA A 320 24.36 11.46 5.88
CA ALA A 320 23.81 12.82 5.77
C ALA A 320 22.48 12.88 4.97
N LEU A 321 22.16 11.83 4.21
CA LEU A 321 20.92 11.71 3.45
C LEU A 321 19.84 10.95 4.21
N ALA A 322 20.20 10.26 5.30
CA ALA A 322 19.27 9.47 6.08
C ALA A 322 18.33 10.36 6.91
N ASP A 323 17.04 10.05 6.87
CA ASP A 323 16.04 10.66 7.76
C ASP A 323 16.12 10.05 9.15
N GLU A 324 16.59 8.77 9.23
CA GLU A 324 16.77 8.06 10.50
C GLU A 324 17.99 7.12 10.41
N VAL A 325 18.76 7.09 11.51
CA VAL A 325 19.91 6.19 11.68
C VAL A 325 19.72 5.39 12.95
N ILE A 326 19.71 4.04 12.82
CA ILE A 326 19.57 3.10 13.94
C ILE A 326 20.96 2.57 14.30
N GLU A 327 21.36 2.78 15.56
CA GLU A 327 22.65 2.38 16.15
C GLU A 327 22.68 0.93 16.67
#